data_28e3d4027839aa63ec5ef63b8375df03
#
_entry.id   28e3d4027839aa63ec5ef63b8375df03
#
_cell.length_a   1.000
_cell.length_b   1.000
_cell.length_c   1.000
_cell.angle_alpha   90.00
_cell.angle_beta   90.00
_cell.angle_gamma   90.00
#
_symmetry.space_group_name_H-M   'P 1'
#
loop_
_entity.id
_entity.type
_entity.pdbx_description
1 polymer ?
#
loop_
_entity_poly.entity_id
_entity_poly.type
_entity_poly.pdbx_seq_one_letter_code
_entity_poly.pdbx_strand_id
1 'polypeptide(L)'
;MNLARNANAVLALALAASALSAASPPTAGGARWTVPAHWTEQPSRSMRVATYTIPGPKGAESGECGVFFFGAGRGGSVEENIARWSAQFEGSPKPQTATVTVHGMTVRRVDISGTYLSPGGPMMKSQGSKAHYRLLGAIVDAPGGLVFFKCVGPAATIAAAEKDFEALIHSIEKAGSTI
;
A
#
# COMPACT_ATOMS: atom_id res chain seq x y z
N MET A 1 18.56 20.99 -74.40
CA MET A 1 19.59 21.06 -73.34
C MET A 1 18.85 21.45 -72.04
N ASN A 2 18.32 20.48 -71.32
CA ASN A 2 17.51 20.72 -70.14
C ASN A 2 18.15 19.94 -68.95
N LEU A 3 18.69 20.70 -68.00
CA LEU A 3 19.23 20.16 -66.73
C LEU A 3 18.06 19.89 -65.78
N ALA A 4 17.83 18.64 -65.42
CA ALA A 4 16.95 18.23 -64.34
C ALA A 4 17.69 18.40 -63.00
N ARG A 5 17.15 19.23 -62.10
CA ARG A 5 17.63 19.39 -60.73
C ARG A 5 16.86 18.42 -59.84
N ASN A 6 17.55 17.38 -59.38
CA ASN A 6 17.04 16.48 -58.36
C ASN A 6 17.08 17.16 -57.00
N ALA A 7 15.93 17.38 -56.40
CA ALA A 7 15.80 17.81 -55.00
C ALA A 7 15.62 16.58 -54.09
N ASN A 8 16.67 16.21 -53.38
CA ASN A 8 16.59 15.20 -52.32
C ASN A 8 15.98 15.86 -51.07
N ALA A 9 14.73 15.54 -50.78
CA ALA A 9 14.10 15.88 -49.52
C ALA A 9 14.51 14.86 -48.47
N VAL A 10 15.38 15.23 -47.52
CA VAL A 10 15.72 14.45 -46.33
C VAL A 10 14.63 14.70 -45.32
N LEU A 11 13.78 13.68 -45.10
CA LEU A 11 12.76 13.69 -44.06
C LEU A 11 13.42 13.33 -42.74
N ALA A 12 13.70 14.32 -41.89
CA ALA A 12 14.18 14.12 -40.53
C ALA A 12 13.03 13.69 -39.63
N LEU A 13 13.02 12.39 -39.27
CA LEU A 13 12.09 11.82 -38.29
C LEU A 13 12.54 12.19 -36.88
N ALA A 14 11.95 13.19 -36.27
CA ALA A 14 12.19 13.56 -34.89
C ALA A 14 11.50 12.53 -33.97
N LEU A 15 12.27 11.61 -33.36
CA LEU A 15 11.77 10.77 -32.23
C LEU A 15 11.60 11.66 -31.00
N ALA A 16 10.35 12.02 -30.69
CA ALA A 16 10.00 12.60 -29.41
C ALA A 16 10.06 11.50 -28.33
N ALA A 17 11.16 11.45 -27.60
CA ALA A 17 11.27 10.63 -26.40
C ALA A 17 10.38 11.26 -25.31
N SER A 18 9.18 10.71 -25.11
CA SER A 18 8.33 11.03 -23.97
C SER A 18 9.03 10.54 -22.70
N ALA A 19 9.66 11.45 -21.96
CA ALA A 19 10.16 11.16 -20.63
C ALA A 19 8.95 10.85 -19.75
N LEU A 20 8.76 9.55 -19.42
CA LEU A 20 7.83 9.13 -18.41
C LEU A 20 8.33 9.69 -17.07
N SER A 21 7.71 10.76 -16.59
CA SER A 21 8.01 11.30 -15.27
C SER A 21 7.63 10.23 -14.23
N ALA A 22 8.62 9.53 -13.68
CA ALA A 22 8.40 8.62 -12.59
C ALA A 22 7.90 9.44 -11.39
N ALA A 23 6.67 9.19 -10.95
CA ALA A 23 6.14 9.81 -9.74
C ALA A 23 7.08 9.50 -8.56
N SER A 24 7.32 10.50 -7.72
CA SER A 24 8.15 10.31 -6.53
C SER A 24 7.55 9.24 -5.62
N PRO A 25 8.36 8.35 -5.02
CA PRO A 25 7.85 7.34 -4.11
C PRO A 25 7.05 7.97 -2.96
N PRO A 26 5.94 7.38 -2.54
CA PRO A 26 5.16 7.87 -1.41
C PRO A 26 5.99 7.80 -0.12
N THR A 27 5.80 8.78 0.76
CA THR A 27 6.58 8.93 2.00
C THR A 27 5.69 9.23 3.20
N ALA A 28 6.04 8.68 4.37
CA ALA A 28 5.45 9.03 5.65
C ALA A 28 6.40 8.70 6.80
N GLY A 29 6.41 9.51 7.85
CA GLY A 29 7.20 9.25 9.04
C GLY A 29 8.71 9.10 8.78
N GLY A 30 9.24 9.66 7.69
CA GLY A 30 10.63 9.47 7.30
C GLY A 30 10.94 8.11 6.66
N ALA A 31 9.92 7.37 6.25
CA ALA A 31 10.02 6.17 5.41
C ALA A 31 9.44 6.44 4.03
N ARG A 32 9.95 5.75 3.00
CA ARG A 32 9.40 5.71 1.66
C ARG A 32 9.23 4.25 1.22
N TRP A 33 8.34 4.00 0.27
CA TRP A 33 8.06 2.65 -0.23
C TRP A 33 7.72 2.65 -1.71
N THR A 34 7.79 1.47 -2.33
CA THR A 34 7.36 1.25 -3.70
C THR A 34 5.98 0.59 -3.70
N VAL A 35 5.05 1.19 -4.42
CA VAL A 35 3.69 0.63 -4.56
C VAL A 35 3.72 -0.48 -5.62
N PRO A 36 3.12 -1.67 -5.36
CA PRO A 36 2.99 -2.71 -6.37
C PRO A 36 2.30 -2.21 -7.64
N ALA A 37 2.82 -2.58 -8.82
CA ALA A 37 2.43 -1.98 -10.10
C ALA A 37 0.94 -2.12 -10.46
N HIS A 38 0.27 -3.15 -9.92
CA HIS A 38 -1.16 -3.39 -10.19
C HIS A 38 -2.08 -2.90 -9.06
N TRP A 39 -1.53 -2.28 -8.01
CA TRP A 39 -2.36 -1.60 -7.03
C TRP A 39 -2.68 -0.20 -7.53
N THR A 40 -3.91 0.24 -7.34
CA THR A 40 -4.36 1.55 -7.80
C THR A 40 -4.51 2.51 -6.63
N GLU A 41 -3.77 3.61 -6.67
CA GLU A 41 -3.90 4.67 -5.68
C GLU A 41 -5.28 5.33 -5.77
N GLN A 42 -5.89 5.55 -4.61
CA GLN A 42 -7.19 6.19 -4.48
C GLN A 42 -7.05 7.65 -4.08
N PRO A 43 -8.05 8.49 -4.36
CA PRO A 43 -8.08 9.86 -3.89
C PRO A 43 -7.81 9.97 -2.39
N SER A 44 -7.21 11.08 -1.97
CA SER A 44 -6.89 11.37 -0.57
C SER A 44 -8.12 11.21 0.32
N ARG A 45 -7.93 10.54 1.46
CA ARG A 45 -8.94 10.36 2.50
C ARG A 45 -8.43 10.91 3.83
N SER A 46 -9.35 11.42 4.63
CA SER A 46 -9.02 11.89 5.99
C SER A 46 -8.29 10.81 6.79
N MET A 47 -7.28 11.23 7.56
CA MET A 47 -6.46 10.41 8.45
C MET A 47 -5.58 9.33 7.76
N ARG A 48 -5.53 9.30 6.44
CA ARG A 48 -4.70 8.37 5.66
C ARG A 48 -3.64 9.14 4.88
N VAL A 49 -2.44 8.61 4.85
CA VAL A 49 -1.35 9.11 3.99
C VAL A 49 -1.59 8.66 2.55
N ALA A 50 -2.02 7.41 2.38
CA ALA A 50 -2.35 6.84 1.09
C ALA A 50 -3.43 5.75 1.24
N THR A 51 -4.10 5.45 0.16
CA THR A 51 -5.04 4.32 0.05
C THR A 51 -4.87 3.68 -1.31
N TYR A 52 -4.72 2.36 -1.34
CA TYR A 52 -4.57 1.58 -2.56
C TYR A 52 -5.69 0.55 -2.67
N THR A 53 -6.27 0.42 -3.86
CA THR A 53 -7.12 -0.72 -4.21
C THR A 53 -6.23 -1.89 -4.60
N ILE A 54 -6.47 -3.04 -3.99
CA ILE A 54 -5.82 -4.32 -4.29
C ILE A 54 -6.77 -5.08 -5.22
N PRO A 55 -6.40 -5.35 -6.49
CA PRO A 55 -7.28 -6.07 -7.39
C PRO A 55 -7.49 -7.51 -6.92
N GLY A 56 -8.74 -7.95 -6.92
CA GLY A 56 -9.08 -9.35 -6.68
C GLY A 56 -8.75 -10.24 -7.88
N PRO A 57 -8.57 -11.55 -7.69
CA PRO A 57 -8.56 -12.51 -8.79
C PRO A 57 -9.81 -12.34 -9.64
N LYS A 58 -9.76 -12.83 -10.90
CA LYS A 58 -10.85 -12.65 -11.87
C LYS A 58 -12.23 -12.94 -11.27
N GLY A 59 -13.09 -11.92 -11.22
CA GLY A 59 -14.45 -12.00 -10.66
C GLY A 59 -14.56 -11.86 -9.14
N ALA A 60 -13.44 -11.70 -8.41
CA ALA A 60 -13.45 -11.49 -6.97
C ALA A 60 -13.53 -10.01 -6.59
N GLU A 61 -14.09 -9.73 -5.40
CA GLU A 61 -14.09 -8.40 -4.80
C GLU A 61 -12.65 -7.95 -4.51
N SER A 62 -12.37 -6.67 -4.76
CA SER A 62 -11.07 -6.05 -4.47
C SER A 62 -10.87 -5.87 -2.96
N GLY A 63 -9.61 -5.87 -2.55
CA GLY A 63 -9.18 -5.43 -1.22
C GLY A 63 -8.76 -3.96 -1.20
N GLU A 64 -8.45 -3.47 -0.03
CA GLU A 64 -7.96 -2.11 0.20
C GLU A 64 -6.73 -2.13 1.12
N CYS A 65 -5.70 -1.38 0.77
CA CYS A 65 -4.55 -1.13 1.65
C CYS A 65 -4.53 0.36 2.03
N GLY A 66 -4.78 0.65 3.30
CA GLY A 66 -4.63 1.98 3.88
C GLY A 66 -3.26 2.16 4.52
N VAL A 67 -2.65 3.32 4.30
CA VAL A 67 -1.40 3.73 4.96
C VAL A 67 -1.71 4.88 5.92
N PHE A 68 -1.22 4.79 7.17
CA PHE A 68 -1.50 5.78 8.20
C PHE A 68 -0.21 6.23 8.88
N PHE A 69 -0.18 7.50 9.23
CA PHE A 69 0.87 8.10 10.03
C PHE A 69 0.25 9.22 10.88
N PHE A 70 0.42 9.16 12.17
CA PHE A 70 -0.21 10.10 13.11
C PHE A 70 0.78 11.10 13.73
N GLY A 71 2.06 11.00 13.36
CA GLY A 71 3.13 11.78 13.94
C GLY A 71 3.91 11.03 15.02
N ALA A 72 5.08 11.56 15.39
CA ALA A 72 5.94 10.96 16.41
C ALA A 72 5.22 10.81 17.76
N GLY A 73 5.30 9.63 18.36
CA GLY A 73 4.67 9.31 19.64
C GLY A 73 3.13 9.29 19.63
N ARG A 74 2.51 9.33 18.45
CA ARG A 74 1.05 9.31 18.28
C ARG A 74 0.60 8.03 17.59
N GLY A 75 -0.73 7.74 17.68
CA GLY A 75 -1.33 6.58 17.03
C GLY A 75 -1.38 5.33 17.91
N GLY A 76 -0.87 5.39 19.13
CA GLY A 76 -0.81 4.28 20.08
C GLY A 76 0.40 3.37 19.86
N SER A 77 0.57 2.38 20.74
CA SER A 77 1.63 1.38 20.66
C SER A 77 1.37 0.34 19.56
N VAL A 78 2.38 -0.45 19.23
CA VAL A 78 2.27 -1.58 18.30
C VAL A 78 1.20 -2.57 18.79
N GLU A 79 1.24 -2.92 20.06
CA GLU A 79 0.33 -3.88 20.69
C GLU A 79 -1.11 -3.39 20.70
N GLU A 80 -1.34 -2.12 21.03
CA GLU A 80 -2.69 -1.51 20.99
C GLU A 80 -3.28 -1.51 19.59
N ASN A 81 -2.47 -1.26 18.57
CA ASN A 81 -2.94 -1.29 17.19
C ASN A 81 -3.26 -2.72 16.72
N ILE A 82 -2.42 -3.69 17.07
CA ILE A 82 -2.69 -5.11 16.79
C ILE A 82 -4.00 -5.55 17.47
N ALA A 83 -4.20 -5.21 18.74
CA ALA A 83 -5.43 -5.52 19.45
C ALA A 83 -6.67 -4.86 18.80
N ARG A 84 -6.54 -3.59 18.39
CA ARG A 84 -7.58 -2.85 17.66
C ARG A 84 -7.92 -3.49 16.31
N TRP A 85 -6.93 -4.00 15.60
CA TRP A 85 -7.15 -4.70 14.33
C TRP A 85 -7.84 -6.05 14.54
N SER A 86 -7.43 -6.80 15.58
CA SER A 86 -8.09 -8.05 15.95
C SER A 86 -9.55 -7.84 16.36
N ALA A 87 -9.84 -6.78 17.10
CA ALA A 87 -11.20 -6.43 17.51
C ALA A 87 -12.13 -6.06 16.34
N GLN A 88 -11.59 -5.85 15.13
CA GLN A 88 -12.38 -5.66 13.91
C GLN A 88 -12.84 -6.99 13.29
N PHE A 89 -12.49 -8.12 13.88
CA PHE A 89 -12.96 -9.43 13.49
C PHE A 89 -13.83 -10.04 14.58
N GLU A 90 -14.83 -10.81 14.21
CA GLU A 90 -15.71 -11.51 15.14
C GLU A 90 -14.90 -12.41 16.08
N GLY A 91 -15.19 -12.31 17.37
CA GLY A 91 -14.49 -13.08 18.40
C GLY A 91 -13.05 -12.61 18.68
N SER A 92 -12.60 -11.51 18.07
CA SER A 92 -11.24 -10.96 18.25
C SER A 92 -10.15 -12.04 18.18
N PRO A 93 -9.98 -12.74 17.05
CA PRO A 93 -9.08 -13.86 16.91
C PRO A 93 -7.64 -13.47 17.25
N LYS A 94 -6.86 -14.42 17.79
CA LYS A 94 -5.45 -14.20 18.08
C LYS A 94 -4.68 -13.96 16.77
N PRO A 95 -4.04 -12.78 16.57
CA PRO A 95 -3.27 -12.50 15.38
C PRO A 95 -2.04 -13.39 15.25
N GLN A 96 -1.67 -13.79 14.06
CA GLN A 96 -0.33 -14.27 13.75
C GLN A 96 0.59 -13.06 13.58
N THR A 97 1.72 -13.04 14.28
CA THR A 97 2.65 -11.91 14.21
C THR A 97 4.07 -12.39 13.95
N ALA A 98 4.83 -11.59 13.22
CA ALA A 98 6.26 -11.78 13.04
C ALA A 98 6.96 -10.42 13.10
N THR A 99 8.23 -10.42 13.51
CA THR A 99 9.07 -9.22 13.52
C THR A 99 10.20 -9.43 12.53
N VAL A 100 10.39 -8.49 11.62
CA VAL A 100 11.50 -8.48 10.67
C VAL A 100 12.20 -7.13 10.71
N THR A 101 13.45 -7.08 10.24
CA THR A 101 14.19 -5.84 10.05
C THR A 101 14.33 -5.56 8.56
N VAL A 102 13.91 -4.38 8.13
CA VAL A 102 13.99 -3.93 6.73
C VAL A 102 14.75 -2.61 6.69
N HIS A 103 15.89 -2.57 6.01
CA HIS A 103 16.77 -1.39 5.90
C HIS A 103 17.02 -0.68 7.25
N GLY A 104 17.22 -1.49 8.32
CA GLY A 104 17.50 -0.99 9.67
C GLY A 104 16.27 -0.47 10.43
N MET A 105 15.06 -0.68 9.93
CA MET A 105 13.81 -0.39 10.63
C MET A 105 13.12 -1.68 11.07
N THR A 106 12.59 -1.68 12.30
CA THR A 106 11.80 -2.81 12.80
C THR A 106 10.40 -2.78 12.17
N VAL A 107 9.96 -3.91 11.65
CA VAL A 107 8.62 -4.08 11.08
C VAL A 107 7.91 -5.21 11.80
N ARG A 108 6.80 -4.90 12.46
CA ARG A 108 5.89 -5.89 13.01
C ARG A 108 4.84 -6.26 11.98
N ARG A 109 4.87 -7.49 11.51
CA ARG A 109 3.88 -8.05 10.58
C ARG A 109 2.71 -8.65 11.36
N VAL A 110 1.51 -8.55 10.80
CA VAL A 110 0.26 -9.01 11.41
C VAL A 110 -0.59 -9.70 10.35
N ASP A 111 -1.13 -10.86 10.68
CA ASP A 111 -2.06 -11.62 9.84
C ASP A 111 -3.27 -12.04 10.67
N ILE A 112 -4.46 -11.68 10.21
CA ILE A 112 -5.73 -11.96 10.88
C ILE A 112 -6.72 -12.43 9.84
N SER A 113 -7.40 -13.56 10.09
CA SER A 113 -8.45 -14.08 9.21
C SER A 113 -9.72 -14.36 10.01
N GLY A 114 -10.87 -14.15 9.39
CA GLY A 114 -12.17 -14.39 10.02
C GLY A 114 -13.31 -13.62 9.37
N THR A 115 -14.38 -13.44 10.14
CA THR A 115 -15.49 -12.57 9.77
C THR A 115 -15.15 -11.13 10.14
N TYR A 116 -14.98 -10.26 9.16
CA TYR A 116 -14.65 -8.85 9.35
C TYR A 116 -15.91 -8.06 9.72
N LEU A 117 -15.86 -7.41 10.86
CA LEU A 117 -16.91 -6.50 11.33
C LEU A 117 -16.66 -5.12 10.73
N SER A 118 -17.17 -4.86 9.54
CA SER A 118 -16.94 -3.59 8.86
C SER A 118 -17.30 -2.40 9.77
N PRO A 119 -16.35 -1.75 10.46
CA PRO A 119 -16.67 -0.67 11.37
C PRO A 119 -17.20 0.50 10.57
N GLY A 120 -18.44 0.91 10.83
CA GLY A 120 -18.92 2.21 10.41
C GLY A 120 -18.07 3.28 11.07
N GLY A 121 -17.77 4.38 10.35
CA GLY A 121 -17.21 5.58 10.98
C GLY A 121 -18.19 6.19 11.99
N PRO A 122 -17.79 7.21 12.78
CA PRO A 122 -18.63 7.82 13.82
C PRO A 122 -20.00 8.31 13.32
N MET A 123 -20.18 8.47 12.02
CA MET A 123 -21.40 8.93 11.35
C MET A 123 -21.92 7.92 10.30
N MET A 124 -21.30 6.74 10.17
CA MET A 124 -21.70 5.74 9.18
C MET A 124 -22.22 4.50 9.89
N LYS A 125 -23.41 4.03 9.46
CA LYS A 125 -23.93 2.72 9.89
C LYS A 125 -22.92 1.64 9.55
N SER A 126 -22.73 0.65 10.46
CA SER A 126 -21.96 -0.56 10.16
C SER A 126 -22.44 -1.13 8.83
N GLN A 127 -21.51 -1.45 7.93
CA GLN A 127 -21.82 -2.07 6.63
C GLN A 127 -22.08 -3.58 6.78
N GLY A 128 -22.31 -4.06 7.99
CA GLY A 128 -22.52 -5.47 8.29
C GLY A 128 -21.20 -6.24 8.46
N SER A 129 -21.31 -7.55 8.66
CA SER A 129 -20.18 -8.47 8.74
C SER A 129 -19.87 -9.05 7.38
N LYS A 130 -18.58 -9.29 7.11
CA LYS A 130 -18.08 -9.89 5.88
C LYS A 130 -17.29 -11.15 6.22
N ALA A 131 -17.87 -12.31 5.94
CA ALA A 131 -17.21 -13.60 6.15
C ALA A 131 -16.02 -13.80 5.20
N HIS A 132 -15.08 -14.66 5.60
CA HIS A 132 -13.91 -15.00 4.79
C HIS A 132 -13.05 -13.80 4.37
N TYR A 133 -12.80 -12.90 5.32
CA TYR A 133 -11.88 -11.78 5.15
C TYR A 133 -10.53 -12.06 5.80
N ARG A 134 -9.51 -11.37 5.30
CA ARG A 134 -8.15 -11.40 5.84
C ARG A 134 -7.61 -9.98 5.94
N LEU A 135 -6.83 -9.73 6.97
CA LEU A 135 -6.02 -8.53 7.14
C LEU A 135 -4.54 -8.93 7.13
N LEU A 136 -3.78 -8.34 6.22
CA LEU A 136 -2.32 -8.28 6.31
C LEU A 136 -1.92 -6.88 6.73
N GLY A 137 -1.19 -6.78 7.84
CA GLY A 137 -0.72 -5.53 8.40
C GLY A 137 0.79 -5.49 8.55
N ALA A 138 1.34 -4.28 8.48
CA ALA A 138 2.70 -4.01 8.88
C ALA A 138 2.75 -2.70 9.68
N ILE A 139 3.46 -2.72 10.80
CA ILE A 139 3.73 -1.54 11.62
C ILE A 139 5.23 -1.32 11.57
N VAL A 140 5.65 -0.23 10.97
CA VAL A 140 7.04 0.13 10.71
C VAL A 140 7.51 1.15 11.73
N ASP A 141 8.57 0.86 12.45
CA ASP A 141 9.26 1.82 13.33
C ASP A 141 10.18 2.70 12.47
N ALA A 142 9.59 3.73 11.88
CA ALA A 142 10.25 4.66 11.00
C ALA A 142 10.89 5.82 11.79
N PRO A 143 11.88 6.55 11.22
CA PRO A 143 12.60 7.62 11.94
C PRO A 143 11.71 8.71 12.54
N GLY A 144 10.56 9.01 11.93
CA GLY A 144 9.62 10.02 12.41
C GLY A 144 8.44 9.46 13.21
N GLY A 145 8.42 8.14 13.48
CA GLY A 145 7.35 7.46 14.23
C GLY A 145 6.71 6.32 13.48
N LEU A 146 5.72 5.67 14.09
CA LEU A 146 5.09 4.47 13.54
C LEU A 146 4.31 4.77 12.25
N VAL A 147 4.61 4.02 11.19
CA VAL A 147 3.85 4.00 9.95
C VAL A 147 3.10 2.67 9.86
N PHE A 148 1.80 2.74 9.58
CA PHE A 148 0.91 1.59 9.59
C PHE A 148 0.45 1.29 8.17
N PHE A 149 0.68 0.07 7.70
CA PHE A 149 0.11 -0.48 6.48
C PHE A 149 -0.96 -1.49 6.88
N LYS A 150 -2.18 -1.32 6.39
CA LYS A 150 -3.31 -2.18 6.73
C LYS A 150 -4.06 -2.56 5.46
N CYS A 151 -3.83 -3.77 4.98
CA CYS A 151 -4.49 -4.34 3.79
C CYS A 151 -5.61 -5.27 4.25
N VAL A 152 -6.86 -5.00 3.85
CA VAL A 152 -8.06 -5.77 4.22
C VAL A 152 -8.88 -6.09 2.99
N GLY A 153 -9.40 -7.29 2.90
CA GLY A 153 -10.28 -7.72 1.82
C GLY A 153 -10.70 -9.17 1.94
N PRO A 154 -11.40 -9.70 0.93
CA PRO A 154 -11.69 -11.13 0.85
C PRO A 154 -10.41 -11.94 0.97
N ALA A 155 -10.44 -13.04 1.73
CA ALA A 155 -9.25 -13.85 2.02
C ALA A 155 -8.52 -14.29 0.75
N ALA A 156 -9.25 -14.64 -0.31
CA ALA A 156 -8.67 -15.03 -1.61
C ALA A 156 -7.93 -13.87 -2.29
N THR A 157 -8.48 -12.65 -2.23
CA THR A 157 -7.86 -11.43 -2.77
C THR A 157 -6.58 -11.09 -2.03
N ILE A 158 -6.61 -11.12 -0.69
CA ILE A 158 -5.44 -10.82 0.13
C ILE A 158 -4.37 -11.92 0.01
N ALA A 159 -4.77 -13.20 -0.11
CA ALA A 159 -3.83 -14.28 -0.37
C ALA A 159 -3.14 -14.15 -1.73
N ALA A 160 -3.85 -13.74 -2.78
CA ALA A 160 -3.27 -13.49 -4.09
C ALA A 160 -2.28 -12.30 -4.08
N ALA A 161 -2.53 -11.30 -3.23
CA ALA A 161 -1.71 -10.11 -3.07
C ALA A 161 -0.54 -10.26 -2.07
N GLU A 162 -0.37 -11.42 -1.44
CA GLU A 162 0.62 -11.62 -0.37
C GLU A 162 2.06 -11.33 -0.85
N LYS A 163 2.42 -11.78 -2.05
CA LYS A 163 3.74 -11.51 -2.63
C LYS A 163 3.97 -10.02 -2.89
N ASP A 164 2.94 -9.31 -3.33
CA ASP A 164 3.00 -7.87 -3.55
C ASP A 164 3.13 -7.11 -2.23
N PHE A 165 2.39 -7.53 -1.21
CA PHE A 165 2.53 -6.98 0.13
C PHE A 165 3.94 -7.18 0.69
N GLU A 166 4.52 -8.39 0.54
CA GLU A 166 5.91 -8.65 0.91
C GLU A 166 6.89 -7.75 0.15
N ALA A 167 6.72 -7.62 -1.17
CA ALA A 167 7.56 -6.76 -1.99
C ALA A 167 7.46 -5.29 -1.54
N LEU A 168 6.25 -4.81 -1.22
CA LEU A 168 6.04 -3.47 -0.66
C LEU A 168 6.81 -3.32 0.66
N ILE A 169 6.66 -4.26 1.60
CA ILE A 169 7.34 -4.20 2.90
C ILE A 169 8.86 -4.21 2.72
N HIS A 170 9.41 -5.07 1.88
CA HIS A 170 10.85 -5.12 1.60
C HIS A 170 11.38 -3.88 0.87
N SER A 171 10.53 -3.14 0.17
CA SER A 171 10.91 -1.88 -0.48
C SER A 171 11.00 -0.69 0.49
N ILE A 172 10.51 -0.83 1.74
CA ILE A 172 10.48 0.26 2.69
C ILE A 172 11.90 0.65 3.08
N GLU A 173 12.26 1.90 2.89
CA GLU A 173 13.58 2.46 3.22
C GLU A 173 13.44 3.85 3.84
N LYS A 174 14.52 4.35 4.46
CA LYS A 174 14.52 5.69 5.04
C LYS A 174 14.44 6.74 3.94
N ALA A 175 13.47 7.66 4.04
CA ALA A 175 13.37 8.80 3.13
C ALA A 175 14.60 9.69 3.31
N GLY A 176 15.28 10.04 2.21
CA GLY A 176 16.52 10.83 2.24
C GLY A 176 17.80 10.00 2.26
N SER A 177 17.76 8.67 2.30
CA SER A 177 18.91 7.82 1.98
C SER A 177 19.12 7.83 0.47
N THR A 178 19.90 8.77 -0.01
CA THR A 178 20.45 8.69 -1.37
C THR A 178 21.60 7.68 -1.32
N ILE A 179 21.54 6.66 -2.16
CA ILE A 179 22.67 5.74 -2.41
C ILE A 179 23.70 6.47 -3.26
#